data_b46debe8ecd6813e78e291e2c8407c42
#
_entry.id   b46debe8ecd6813e78e291e2c8407c42
#
_cell.length_a   1.000
_cell.length_b   1.000
_cell.length_c   1.000
_cell.angle_alpha   90.00
_cell.angle_beta   90.00
_cell.angle_gamma   90.00
#
_symmetry.space_group_name_H-M   'P 1'
#
loop_
_entity.id
_entity.type
_entity.pdbx_description
1 polymer ?
#
loop_
_entity_poly.entity_id
_entity_poly.type
_entity_poly.pdbx_seq_one_letter_code
_entity_poly.pdbx_strand_id
1 'polypeptide(L)'
;MFTDRWCIIIKEKNIKKKNINILTKFWKKIGAKVVVMSAEKHDKIFSITSHLPHLIAYNLVKSAQDFEKKQNYELIKYSAGGLRDFSRIAASNEIMWRDIFFNNKNNISKAIDLFIKNLNQFKKDINSKNNKSIVKKLIQTKKVRSKIIKLKQDIDKPDFGRN
;
A
#
# COMPACT_ATOMS: atom_id res chain seq x y z
N MET A 1 -13.72 5.04 18.03
CA MET A 1 -13.14 5.51 16.76
C MET A 1 -11.65 5.19 16.65
N PHE A 2 -10.80 5.39 17.67
CA PHE A 2 -9.35 5.15 17.61
C PHE A 2 -8.89 3.82 18.23
N THR A 3 -9.80 3.05 18.82
CA THR A 3 -9.47 1.77 19.47
C THR A 3 -8.78 0.83 18.49
N ASP A 4 -7.63 0.31 18.90
CA ASP A 4 -6.77 -0.58 18.12
C ASP A 4 -6.17 0.01 16.83
N ARG A 5 -6.36 1.29 16.55
CA ARG A 5 -5.73 1.98 15.41
C ARG A 5 -4.32 2.45 15.77
N TRP A 6 -3.42 2.43 14.80
CA TRP A 6 -2.08 2.95 14.98
C TRP A 6 -2.08 4.49 14.96
N CYS A 7 -1.48 5.09 15.97
CA CYS A 7 -1.08 6.49 15.99
C CYS A 7 0.45 6.55 15.91
N ILE A 8 0.96 7.18 14.87
CA ILE A 8 2.40 7.31 14.63
C ILE A 8 2.81 8.73 15.01
N ILE A 9 3.67 8.84 16.01
CA ILE A 9 4.23 10.13 16.43
C ILE A 9 5.61 10.27 15.79
N ILE A 10 5.77 11.27 14.95
CA ILE A 10 7.07 11.59 14.36
C ILE A 10 7.89 12.41 15.35
N LYS A 11 9.04 11.84 15.71
CA LYS A 11 10.00 12.52 16.58
C LYS A 11 11.03 13.26 15.74
N GLU A 12 10.99 14.59 15.81
CA GLU A 12 12.04 15.44 15.27
C GLU A 12 13.09 15.80 16.33
N LYS A 13 14.28 16.25 15.87
CA LYS A 13 15.44 16.47 16.74
C LYS A 13 15.18 17.44 17.89
N ASN A 14 14.36 18.47 17.66
CA ASN A 14 14.12 19.57 18.61
C ASN A 14 12.90 19.36 19.52
N ILE A 15 12.19 18.23 19.40
CA ILE A 15 10.99 17.98 20.21
C ILE A 15 11.39 17.45 21.60
N LYS A 16 10.97 18.15 22.64
CA LYS A 16 11.21 17.75 24.02
C LYS A 16 10.54 16.41 24.33
N LYS A 17 11.27 15.50 24.98
CA LYS A 17 10.77 14.16 25.38
C LYS A 17 9.45 14.25 26.19
N LYS A 18 9.28 15.31 27.01
CA LYS A 18 8.05 15.56 27.76
C LYS A 18 6.82 15.68 26.84
N ASN A 19 6.93 16.39 25.72
CA ASN A 19 5.82 16.56 24.76
C ASN A 19 5.46 15.25 24.08
N ILE A 20 6.45 14.45 23.67
CA ILE A 20 6.23 13.11 23.12
C ILE A 20 5.48 12.22 24.14
N ASN A 21 5.86 12.27 25.41
CA ASN A 21 5.23 11.50 26.46
C ASN A 21 3.75 11.93 26.70
N ILE A 22 3.47 13.23 26.64
CA ILE A 22 2.10 13.77 26.78
C ILE A 22 1.24 13.26 25.62
N LEU A 23 1.69 13.41 24.37
CA LEU A 23 0.96 12.93 23.20
C LEU A 23 0.76 11.42 23.25
N THR A 24 1.81 10.67 23.63
CA THR A 24 1.72 9.21 23.76
C THR A 24 0.65 8.80 24.78
N LYS A 25 0.61 9.44 25.95
CA LYS A 25 -0.39 9.17 26.99
C LYS A 25 -1.79 9.51 26.50
N PHE A 26 -1.96 10.66 25.84
CA PHE A 26 -3.24 11.08 25.28
C PHE A 26 -3.80 10.05 24.30
N TRP A 27 -3.03 9.69 23.27
CA TRP A 27 -3.46 8.74 22.25
C TRP A 27 -3.73 7.35 22.80
N LYS A 28 -2.94 6.87 23.77
CA LYS A 28 -3.20 5.60 24.46
C LYS A 28 -4.50 5.65 25.25
N LYS A 29 -4.81 6.78 25.93
CA LYS A 29 -6.03 6.93 26.73
C LYS A 29 -7.30 6.81 25.88
N ILE A 30 -7.27 7.21 24.63
CA ILE A 30 -8.40 7.07 23.68
C ILE A 30 -8.36 5.76 22.88
N GLY A 31 -7.50 4.79 23.28
CA GLY A 31 -7.48 3.42 22.77
C GLY A 31 -6.53 3.16 21.60
N ALA A 32 -5.73 4.14 21.17
CA ALA A 32 -4.81 3.96 20.06
C ALA A 32 -3.55 3.16 20.44
N LYS A 33 -3.02 2.39 19.48
CA LYS A 33 -1.69 1.79 19.54
C LYS A 33 -0.66 2.84 19.10
N VAL A 34 0.20 3.29 20.03
CA VAL A 34 1.14 4.39 19.75
C VAL A 34 2.52 3.86 19.47
N VAL A 35 3.11 4.33 18.39
CA VAL A 35 4.52 4.14 18.04
C VAL A 35 5.19 5.49 17.80
N VAL A 36 6.44 5.63 18.24
CA VAL A 36 7.26 6.82 17.99
C VAL A 36 8.38 6.44 17.05
N MET A 37 8.57 7.20 15.97
CA MET A 37 9.64 6.96 15.01
C MET A 37 10.17 8.29 14.41
N SER A 38 11.33 8.24 13.74
CA SER A 38 11.82 9.37 12.97
C SER A 38 11.04 9.54 11.66
N ALA A 39 11.05 10.75 11.08
CA ALA A 39 10.47 11.02 9.77
C ALA A 39 11.08 10.12 8.69
N GLU A 40 12.40 9.96 8.68
CA GLU A 40 13.11 9.08 7.75
C GLU A 40 12.58 7.63 7.79
N LYS A 41 12.40 7.09 9.02
CA LYS A 41 11.88 5.73 9.19
C LYS A 41 10.43 5.63 8.73
N HIS A 42 9.60 6.62 9.04
CA HIS A 42 8.22 6.74 8.57
C HIS A 42 8.18 6.69 7.04
N ASP A 43 8.88 7.61 6.38
CA ASP A 43 8.86 7.76 4.93
C ASP A 43 9.34 6.49 4.21
N LYS A 44 10.35 5.81 4.77
CA LYS A 44 10.85 4.54 4.25
C LYS A 44 9.84 3.40 4.38
N ILE A 45 9.14 3.28 5.51
CA ILE A 45 8.11 2.26 5.72
C ILE A 45 6.91 2.54 4.80
N PHE A 46 6.43 3.79 4.80
CA PHE A 46 5.20 4.16 4.08
C PHE A 46 5.39 4.24 2.57
N SER A 47 6.62 4.38 2.07
CA SER A 47 6.89 4.24 0.64
C SER A 47 6.44 2.88 0.10
N ILE A 48 6.56 1.81 0.90
CA ILE A 48 6.17 0.43 0.51
C ILE A 48 4.74 0.09 0.95
N THR A 49 4.33 0.50 2.15
CA THR A 49 3.07 0.01 2.73
C THR A 49 1.86 0.88 2.39
N SER A 50 2.09 2.09 1.88
CA SER A 50 1.05 3.06 1.54
C SER A 50 1.25 3.68 0.16
N HIS A 51 2.40 4.32 -0.09
CA HIS A 51 2.59 5.14 -1.29
C HIS A 51 2.65 4.29 -2.56
N LEU A 52 3.45 3.21 -2.55
CA LEU A 52 3.54 2.30 -3.68
C LEU A 52 2.19 1.63 -4.02
N PRO A 53 1.40 1.10 -3.08
CA PRO A 53 0.06 0.57 -3.38
C PRO A 53 -0.86 1.55 -4.09
N HIS A 54 -0.89 2.83 -3.68
CA HIS A 54 -1.69 3.84 -4.37
C HIS A 54 -1.15 4.16 -5.76
N LEU A 55 0.17 4.28 -5.92
CA LEU A 55 0.78 4.46 -7.24
C LEU A 55 0.44 3.30 -8.19
N ILE A 56 0.50 2.06 -7.69
CA ILE A 56 0.11 0.87 -8.47
C ILE A 56 -1.36 0.93 -8.85
N ALA A 57 -2.23 1.35 -7.93
CA ALA A 57 -3.66 1.50 -8.20
C ALA A 57 -3.92 2.50 -9.34
N TYR A 58 -3.31 3.70 -9.28
CA TYR A 58 -3.38 4.67 -10.37
C TYR A 58 -2.87 4.11 -11.69
N ASN A 59 -1.72 3.43 -11.68
CA ASN A 59 -1.14 2.87 -12.90
C ASN A 59 -1.95 1.71 -13.47
N LEU A 60 -2.52 0.85 -12.64
CA LEU A 60 -3.36 -0.25 -13.10
C LEU A 60 -4.61 0.27 -13.80
N VAL A 61 -5.30 1.25 -13.20
CA VAL A 61 -6.49 1.88 -13.79
C VAL A 61 -6.13 2.61 -15.09
N LYS A 62 -5.01 3.35 -15.10
CA LYS A 62 -4.49 4.00 -16.31
C LYS A 62 -4.18 2.98 -17.42
N SER A 63 -3.56 1.86 -17.09
CA SER A 63 -3.26 0.80 -18.05
C SER A 63 -4.52 0.17 -18.63
N ALA A 64 -5.55 -0.03 -17.80
CA ALA A 64 -6.85 -0.52 -18.28
C ALA A 64 -7.49 0.48 -19.27
N GLN A 65 -7.46 1.77 -18.95
CA GLN A 65 -7.97 2.83 -19.82
C GLN A 65 -7.19 2.91 -21.15
N ASP A 66 -5.86 2.80 -21.12
CA ASP A 66 -5.04 2.85 -22.32
C ASP A 66 -5.28 1.63 -23.22
N PHE A 67 -5.46 0.46 -22.59
CA PHE A 67 -5.79 -0.77 -23.33
C PHE A 67 -7.17 -0.64 -23.99
N GLU A 68 -8.18 -0.16 -23.26
CA GLU A 68 -9.54 0.06 -23.80
C GLU A 68 -9.51 0.96 -25.04
N LYS A 69 -8.83 2.11 -24.94
CA LYS A 69 -8.68 3.05 -26.05
C LYS A 69 -7.97 2.43 -27.27
N LYS A 70 -6.90 1.66 -27.02
CA LYS A 70 -6.09 1.05 -28.10
C LYS A 70 -6.84 -0.06 -28.84
N GLN A 71 -7.65 -0.85 -28.12
CA GLN A 71 -8.36 -1.99 -28.69
C GLN A 71 -9.79 -1.67 -29.13
N ASN A 72 -10.28 -0.47 -28.81
CA ASN A 72 -11.68 -0.08 -29.01
C ASN A 72 -12.69 -1.04 -28.34
N TYR A 73 -12.37 -1.48 -27.11
CA TYR A 73 -13.20 -2.39 -26.31
C TYR A 73 -13.83 -1.64 -25.13
N GLU A 74 -15.04 -2.03 -24.74
CA GLU A 74 -15.68 -1.58 -23.49
C GLU A 74 -15.15 -2.37 -22.27
N LEU A 75 -13.85 -2.33 -22.02
CA LEU A 75 -13.17 -3.14 -21.01
C LEU A 75 -13.67 -2.84 -19.59
N ILE A 76 -13.84 -1.55 -19.27
CA ILE A 76 -14.22 -1.10 -17.93
C ILE A 76 -15.59 -1.63 -17.53
N LYS A 77 -16.51 -1.82 -18.49
CA LYS A 77 -17.83 -2.42 -18.29
C LYS A 77 -17.74 -3.83 -17.67
N TYR A 78 -16.69 -4.57 -17.94
CA TYR A 78 -16.49 -5.94 -17.47
C TYR A 78 -15.54 -6.00 -16.24
N SER A 79 -15.43 -4.91 -15.47
CA SER A 79 -14.56 -4.86 -14.30
C SER A 79 -14.90 -5.94 -13.27
N ALA A 80 -13.97 -6.84 -13.05
CA ALA A 80 -14.04 -7.82 -11.96
C ALA A 80 -13.59 -7.21 -10.61
N GLY A 81 -13.78 -7.94 -9.50
CA GLY A 81 -13.51 -7.46 -8.14
C GLY A 81 -12.14 -6.81 -7.98
N GLY A 82 -11.07 -7.40 -8.54
CA GLY A 82 -9.72 -6.84 -8.44
C GLY A 82 -9.59 -5.44 -9.03
N LEU A 83 -10.09 -5.20 -10.26
CA LEU A 83 -10.02 -3.86 -10.84
C LEU A 83 -10.89 -2.85 -10.08
N ARG A 84 -12.05 -3.29 -9.58
CA ARG A 84 -12.92 -2.43 -8.75
C ARG A 84 -12.24 -1.99 -7.47
N ASP A 85 -11.54 -2.89 -6.75
CA ASP A 85 -10.81 -2.55 -5.53
C ASP A 85 -9.68 -1.57 -5.81
N PHE A 86 -8.89 -1.80 -6.86
CA PHE A 86 -7.85 -0.86 -7.25
C PHE A 86 -8.40 0.49 -7.72
N SER A 87 -9.52 0.51 -8.45
CA SER A 87 -10.16 1.76 -8.88
C SER A 87 -10.67 2.59 -7.70
N ARG A 88 -11.15 1.96 -6.63
CA ARG A 88 -11.53 2.63 -5.38
C ARG A 88 -10.33 3.32 -4.73
N ILE A 89 -9.18 2.66 -4.69
CA ILE A 89 -7.94 3.24 -4.18
C ILE A 89 -7.49 4.41 -5.07
N ALA A 90 -7.56 4.24 -6.39
CA ALA A 90 -7.18 5.25 -7.38
C ALA A 90 -8.13 6.47 -7.43
N ALA A 91 -9.29 6.42 -6.77
CA ALA A 91 -10.22 7.55 -6.64
C ALA A 91 -9.86 8.50 -5.48
N SER A 92 -8.67 8.38 -4.91
CA SER A 92 -8.17 9.26 -3.85
C SER A 92 -7.81 10.65 -4.40
N ASN A 93 -7.74 11.66 -3.51
CA ASN A 93 -7.47 13.04 -3.88
C ASN A 93 -6.10 13.19 -4.58
N GLU A 94 -6.10 13.67 -5.79
CA GLU A 94 -4.94 13.76 -6.69
C GLU A 94 -3.89 14.75 -6.22
N ILE A 95 -4.30 15.88 -5.62
CA ILE A 95 -3.37 16.89 -5.11
C ILE A 95 -2.62 16.37 -3.90
N MET A 96 -3.33 15.76 -2.95
CA MET A 96 -2.73 15.14 -1.79
C MET A 96 -1.70 14.07 -2.20
N TRP A 97 -2.04 13.20 -3.16
CA TRP A 97 -1.14 12.13 -3.60
C TRP A 97 0.06 12.65 -4.38
N ARG A 98 -0.13 13.69 -5.22
CA ARG A 98 0.98 14.40 -5.86
C ARG A 98 1.99 14.88 -4.81
N ASP A 99 1.52 15.53 -3.75
CA ASP A 99 2.38 16.09 -2.73
C ASP A 99 3.09 15.01 -1.92
N ILE A 100 2.40 13.90 -1.60
CA ILE A 100 3.01 12.72 -0.97
C ILE A 100 4.12 12.14 -1.86
N PHE A 101 3.87 11.98 -3.15
CA PHE A 101 4.86 11.43 -4.08
C PHE A 101 6.09 12.33 -4.20
N PHE A 102 5.90 13.63 -4.29
CA PHE A 102 7.01 14.58 -4.43
C PHE A 102 7.83 14.71 -3.15
N ASN A 103 7.19 14.75 -1.98
CA ASN A 103 7.89 14.88 -0.71
C ASN A 103 8.67 13.60 -0.33
N ASN A 104 8.23 12.43 -0.77
CA ASN A 104 8.93 11.16 -0.50
C ASN A 104 9.55 10.53 -1.76
N LYS A 105 9.91 11.35 -2.76
CA LYS A 105 10.34 10.90 -4.10
C LYS A 105 11.45 9.84 -4.09
N ASN A 106 12.47 10.02 -3.25
CA ASN A 106 13.65 9.13 -3.24
C ASN A 106 13.30 7.71 -2.76
N ASN A 107 12.47 7.59 -1.72
CA ASN A 107 12.04 6.28 -1.22
C ASN A 107 11.02 5.64 -2.17
N ILE A 108 10.14 6.44 -2.74
CA ILE A 108 9.14 5.94 -3.71
C ILE A 108 9.83 5.45 -4.99
N SER A 109 10.83 6.17 -5.52
CA SER A 109 11.60 5.70 -6.68
C SER A 109 12.22 4.33 -6.42
N LYS A 110 12.88 4.14 -5.27
CA LYS A 110 13.44 2.84 -4.88
C LYS A 110 12.37 1.74 -4.75
N ALA A 111 11.20 2.10 -4.23
CA ALA A 111 10.06 1.19 -4.11
C ALA A 111 9.53 0.77 -5.49
N ILE A 112 9.44 1.71 -6.43
CA ILE A 112 9.07 1.46 -7.84
C ILE A 112 10.08 0.53 -8.50
N ASP A 113 11.38 0.79 -8.37
CA ASP A 113 12.44 -0.05 -8.96
C ASP A 113 12.34 -1.49 -8.46
N LEU A 114 12.13 -1.66 -7.15
CA LEU A 114 11.93 -2.99 -6.56
C LEU A 114 10.67 -3.67 -7.12
N PHE A 115 9.57 -2.93 -7.25
CA PHE A 115 8.33 -3.45 -7.81
C PHE A 115 8.49 -3.88 -9.28
N ILE A 116 9.11 -3.04 -10.10
CA ILE A 116 9.40 -3.34 -11.52
C ILE A 116 10.28 -4.60 -11.65
N LYS A 117 11.33 -4.69 -10.83
CA LYS A 117 12.19 -5.88 -10.78
C LYS A 117 11.39 -7.15 -10.50
N ASN A 118 10.52 -7.12 -9.50
CA ASN A 118 9.66 -8.26 -9.14
C ASN A 118 8.65 -8.58 -10.23
N LEU A 119 8.03 -7.57 -10.84
CA LEU A 119 7.07 -7.74 -11.93
C LEU A 119 7.74 -8.38 -13.17
N ASN A 120 8.93 -7.92 -13.52
CA ASN A 120 9.71 -8.51 -14.62
C ASN A 120 10.08 -9.98 -14.36
N GLN A 121 10.36 -10.33 -13.09
CA GLN A 121 10.60 -11.73 -12.74
C GLN A 121 9.32 -12.59 -12.85
N PHE A 122 8.14 -12.07 -12.47
CA PHE A 122 6.87 -12.74 -12.75
C PHE A 122 6.61 -12.90 -14.24
N LYS A 123 6.83 -11.84 -15.03
CA LYS A 123 6.70 -11.88 -16.50
C LYS A 123 7.59 -12.97 -17.12
N LYS A 124 8.85 -13.06 -16.68
CA LYS A 124 9.78 -14.11 -17.11
C LYS A 124 9.25 -15.50 -16.80
N ASP A 125 8.79 -15.72 -15.57
CA ASP A 125 8.28 -17.03 -15.13
C ASP A 125 6.99 -17.42 -15.87
N ILE A 126 6.11 -16.45 -16.17
CA ILE A 126 4.89 -16.67 -16.96
C ILE A 126 5.26 -17.09 -18.38
N ASN A 127 6.17 -16.35 -19.04
CA ASN A 127 6.58 -16.62 -20.42
C ASN A 127 7.26 -17.98 -20.57
N SER A 128 8.06 -18.38 -19.57
CA SER A 128 8.74 -19.68 -19.53
C SER A 128 7.87 -20.80 -18.95
N LYS A 129 6.62 -20.54 -18.58
CA LYS A 129 5.71 -21.48 -17.90
C LYS A 129 6.37 -22.16 -16.68
N ASN A 130 7.19 -21.40 -15.93
CA ASN A 130 7.90 -21.91 -14.76
C ASN A 130 6.95 -22.09 -13.57
N ASN A 131 6.18 -23.18 -13.58
CA ASN A 131 5.18 -23.52 -12.58
C ASN A 131 5.76 -23.50 -11.16
N LYS A 132 6.93 -24.13 -10.93
CA LYS A 132 7.57 -24.22 -9.61
C LYS A 132 7.87 -22.83 -9.03
N SER A 133 8.42 -21.92 -9.84
CA SER A 133 8.75 -20.55 -9.41
C SER A 133 7.50 -19.74 -9.11
N ILE A 134 6.51 -19.78 -9.99
CA ILE A 134 5.23 -19.06 -9.79
C ILE A 134 4.55 -19.51 -8.51
N VAL A 135 4.33 -20.81 -8.33
CA VAL A 135 3.65 -21.36 -7.14
C VAL A 135 4.40 -21.01 -5.86
N LYS A 136 5.74 -21.11 -5.86
CA LYS A 136 6.56 -20.70 -4.70
C LYS A 136 6.33 -19.22 -4.32
N LYS A 137 6.33 -18.31 -5.31
CA LYS A 137 6.09 -16.88 -5.06
C LYS A 137 4.68 -16.62 -4.51
N LEU A 138 3.65 -17.23 -5.10
CA LEU A 138 2.26 -17.08 -4.65
C LEU A 138 2.09 -17.59 -3.21
N ILE A 139 2.69 -18.71 -2.84
CA ILE A 139 2.68 -19.24 -1.47
C ILE A 139 3.37 -18.26 -0.50
N GLN A 140 4.49 -17.66 -0.90
CA GLN A 140 5.20 -16.70 -0.05
C GLN A 140 4.36 -15.45 0.20
N THR A 141 3.69 -14.90 -0.82
CA THR A 141 2.82 -13.74 -0.65
C THR A 141 1.58 -14.06 0.20
N LYS A 142 1.00 -15.24 0.05
CA LYS A 142 -0.10 -15.72 0.91
C LYS A 142 0.28 -15.77 2.39
N LYS A 143 1.53 -16.14 2.73
CA LYS A 143 2.02 -16.09 4.10
C LYS A 143 2.05 -14.66 4.67
N VAL A 144 2.34 -13.67 3.84
CA VAL A 144 2.31 -12.25 4.26
C VAL A 144 0.88 -11.84 4.62
N ARG A 145 -0.13 -12.22 3.83
CA ARG A 145 -1.55 -11.99 4.15
C ARG A 145 -1.92 -12.58 5.51
N SER A 146 -1.56 -13.84 5.77
CA SER A 146 -1.81 -14.47 7.06
C SER A 146 -1.16 -13.72 8.23
N LYS A 147 0.03 -13.13 8.02
CA LYS A 147 0.69 -12.29 9.04
C LYS A 147 -0.07 -10.98 9.29
N ILE A 148 -0.57 -10.32 8.25
CA ILE A 148 -1.38 -9.10 8.37
C ILE A 148 -2.61 -9.36 9.24
N ILE A 149 -3.33 -10.46 8.99
CA ILE A 149 -4.50 -10.86 9.76
C ILE A 149 -4.13 -11.18 11.22
N LYS A 150 -3.08 -11.96 11.47
CA LYS A 150 -2.58 -12.25 12.82
C LYS A 150 -2.22 -10.99 13.61
N LEU A 151 -1.73 -9.95 12.94
CA LEU A 151 -1.43 -8.65 13.52
C LEU A 151 -2.68 -7.77 13.72
N LYS A 152 -3.87 -8.28 13.42
CA LYS A 152 -5.15 -7.55 13.49
C LYS A 152 -5.15 -6.23 12.69
N GLN A 153 -4.42 -6.22 11.56
CA GLN A 153 -4.40 -5.08 10.64
C GLN A 153 -5.55 -5.16 9.62
N ASP A 154 -6.16 -6.33 9.50
CA ASP A 154 -7.30 -6.59 8.64
C ASP A 154 -8.07 -7.81 9.16
N ILE A 155 -9.27 -8.04 8.64
CA ILE A 155 -10.13 -9.17 8.98
C ILE A 155 -9.92 -10.33 8.01
N ASP A 156 -10.21 -11.55 8.46
CA ASP A 156 -10.10 -12.78 7.65
C ASP A 156 -11.36 -13.06 6.82
N LYS A 157 -12.10 -12.02 6.48
CA LYS A 157 -13.23 -12.12 5.56
C LYS A 157 -12.88 -11.45 4.24
N PRO A 158 -13.30 -12.00 3.11
CA PRO A 158 -13.16 -11.30 1.84
C PRO A 158 -14.04 -10.05 1.90
N ASP A 159 -13.41 -8.90 2.12
CA ASP A 159 -14.04 -7.60 1.94
C ASP A 159 -13.88 -7.21 0.46
N PHE A 160 -14.87 -7.55 -0.33
CA PHE A 160 -14.93 -7.19 -1.74
C PHE A 160 -15.51 -5.79 -1.95
N GLY A 161 -15.53 -4.93 -0.90
CA GLY A 161 -16.18 -3.62 -0.96
C GLY A 161 -17.70 -3.73 -1.20
N ARG A 162 -18.30 -4.82 -0.72
CA ARG A 162 -19.71 -5.12 -0.81
C ARG A 162 -20.32 -5.09 0.59
N ASN A 163 -20.60 -3.93 1.08
CA ASN A 163 -21.62 -3.68 2.10
C ASN A 163 -22.84 -3.11 1.41
#